data_29e020ac4d4154435f088c9b9df5b084
#
_entry.id   29e020ac4d4154435f088c9b9df5b084
#
_cell.length_a   1.000
_cell.length_b   1.000
_cell.length_c   1.000
_cell.angle_alpha   90.00
_cell.angle_beta   90.00
_cell.angle_gamma   90.00
#
_symmetry.space_group_name_H-M   'P 1'
#
loop_
_entity.id
_entity.type
_entity.pdbx_description
1 polymer ?
#
loop_
_entity_poly.entity_id
_entity_poly.type
_entity_poly.pdbx_seq_one_letter_code
_entity_poly.pdbx_strand_id
1 'polypeptide(L)' 'MNDNTVHEQSLNVLFGQRIRQIRNERHMSQEEFAWMVGLHRTYLGQVERAEKNITLKNIEKIANALNIDPKELFNFDNLK' A
#
# COMPACT_ATOMS: atom_id res chain seq x y z
N MET A 1 -26.22 -2.74 -7.69
CA MET A 1 -25.71 -2.40 -7.83
C MET A 1 -25.10 -1.83 -7.98
N ASN A 2 -24.86 -1.67 -8.06
CA ASN A 2 -24.15 -1.28 -8.21
C ASN A 2 -23.42 -0.57 -8.23
N ASP A 3 -23.18 -0.50 -8.08
CA ASP A 3 -22.43 0.00 -8.05
C ASP A 3 -21.74 0.64 -8.25
N ASN A 4 -22.18 0.77 -8.35
CA ASN A 4 -21.40 1.33 -8.54
C ASN A 4 -20.35 1.72 -8.20
N THR A 5 -20.26 1.25 -8.32
CA THR A 5 -19.12 1.69 -7.66
C THR A 5 -18.12 2.37 -8.53
N VAL A 6 -17.43 3.31 -7.95
CA VAL A 6 -16.42 4.04 -8.67
C VAL A 6 -15.21 3.19 -8.96
N HIS A 7 -14.87 2.27 -8.05
CA HIS A 7 -13.69 1.44 -8.18
C HIS A 7 -14.10 0.03 -8.54
N GLU A 8 -13.65 -0.42 -9.71
CA GLU A 8 -13.90 -1.79 -10.14
C GLU A 8 -12.87 -2.75 -9.58
N GLN A 9 -11.74 -2.23 -9.08
CA GLN A 9 -10.68 -3.05 -8.53
C GLN A 9 -10.93 -3.32 -7.05
N SER A 10 -10.46 -4.46 -6.57
CA SER A 10 -10.60 -4.80 -5.15
C SER A 10 -9.74 -3.87 -4.31
N LEU A 11 -10.06 -3.81 -3.03
CA LEU A 11 -9.37 -2.92 -2.11
C LEU A 11 -7.89 -3.27 -1.99
N ASN A 12 -7.53 -4.56 -1.99
CA ASN A 12 -6.14 -4.91 -1.87
C ASN A 12 -5.34 -4.56 -3.13
N VAL A 13 -5.97 -4.54 -4.30
CA VAL A 13 -5.32 -4.06 -5.51
C VAL A 13 -5.05 -2.56 -5.40
N LEU A 14 -6.07 -1.80 -4.99
CA LEU A 14 -5.92 -0.35 -4.83
C LEU A 14 -4.87 -0.03 -3.76
N PHE A 15 -4.90 -0.76 -2.66
CA PHE A 15 -3.93 -0.56 -1.59
C PHE A 15 -2.51 -0.83 -2.07
N GLY A 16 -2.31 -1.92 -2.81
CA GLY A 16 -1.00 -2.25 -3.36
C GLY A 16 -0.48 -1.17 -4.28
N GLN A 17 -1.35 -0.63 -5.14
CA GLN A 17 -0.99 0.46 -6.04
C GLN A 17 -0.62 1.72 -5.25
N ARG A 18 -1.37 2.00 -4.18
CA ARG A 18 -1.08 3.16 -3.34
C ARG A 18 0.29 3.03 -2.66
N ILE A 19 0.59 1.86 -2.13
CA ILE A 19 1.90 1.63 -1.51
C ILE A 19 3.02 1.85 -2.53
N ARG A 20 2.85 1.30 -3.75
CA ARG A 20 3.84 1.50 -4.80
C ARG A 20 3.99 2.99 -5.13
N GLN A 21 2.88 3.72 -5.20
CA GLN A 21 2.91 5.15 -5.47
C GLN A 21 3.72 5.90 -4.42
N ILE A 22 3.44 5.63 -3.15
CA ILE A 22 4.16 6.29 -2.04
C ILE A 22 5.64 5.94 -2.11
N ARG A 23 5.96 4.67 -2.36
CA ARG A 23 7.34 4.22 -2.46
C ARG A 23 8.07 4.94 -3.60
N ASN A 24 7.43 5.01 -4.76
CA ASN A 24 8.04 5.66 -5.93
C ASN A 24 8.22 7.16 -5.72
N GLU A 25 7.28 7.80 -5.03
CA GLU A 25 7.40 9.22 -4.72
C GLU A 25 8.59 9.50 -3.81
N ARG A 26 8.98 8.49 -3.02
CA ARG A 26 10.14 8.60 -2.14
C ARG A 26 11.42 8.10 -2.82
N HIS A 27 11.33 7.71 -4.09
CA HIS A 27 12.47 7.21 -4.87
C HIS A 27 13.15 6.02 -4.21
N MET A 28 12.35 5.11 -3.66
CA MET A 28 12.87 3.94 -2.94
C MET A 28 12.57 2.65 -3.68
N SER A 29 13.54 1.73 -3.63
CA SER A 29 13.31 0.37 -4.10
C SER A 29 12.37 -0.36 -3.14
N GLN A 30 11.84 -1.52 -3.57
CA GLN A 30 11.04 -2.34 -2.67
C GLN A 30 11.84 -2.75 -1.44
N GLU A 31 13.11 -3.10 -1.65
CA GLU A 31 13.96 -3.54 -0.55
C GLU A 31 14.17 -2.42 0.47
N GLU A 32 14.47 -1.21 -0.03
CA GLU A 32 14.67 -0.07 0.86
C GLU A 32 13.42 0.28 1.65
N PHE A 33 12.28 0.27 0.94
CA PHE A 33 11.02 0.62 1.58
C PHE A 33 10.62 -0.43 2.62
N ALA A 34 10.76 -1.71 2.26
CA ALA A 34 10.44 -2.80 3.19
C ALA A 34 11.28 -2.70 4.46
N TRP A 35 12.58 -2.44 4.29
CA TRP A 35 13.46 -2.27 5.44
C TRP A 35 13.00 -1.11 6.32
N MET A 36 12.68 0.03 5.69
CA MET A 36 12.26 1.21 6.43
C MET A 36 10.98 0.97 7.23
N VAL A 37 10.01 0.27 6.63
CA VAL A 37 8.72 0.07 7.30
C VAL A 37 8.69 -1.19 8.15
N GLY A 38 9.78 -1.95 8.20
CA GLY A 38 9.86 -3.12 9.07
C GLY A 38 9.16 -4.35 8.54
N LEU A 39 9.07 -4.50 7.22
CA LEU A 39 8.48 -5.66 6.59
C LEU A 39 9.50 -6.37 5.73
N HIS A 40 9.30 -7.67 5.50
CA HIS A 40 10.14 -8.42 4.58
C HIS A 40 9.86 -7.97 3.15
N ARG A 41 10.90 -7.85 2.33
CA ARG A 41 10.72 -7.33 0.96
C ARG A 41 9.84 -8.25 0.11
N THR A 42 9.90 -9.56 0.33
CA THR A 42 9.06 -10.50 -0.40
C THR A 42 7.59 -10.22 -0.10
N TYR A 43 7.28 -10.00 1.18
CA TYR A 43 5.92 -9.69 1.60
C TYR A 43 5.46 -8.35 1.00
N LEU A 44 6.32 -7.34 1.05
CA LEU A 44 5.97 -6.04 0.46
C LEU A 44 5.65 -6.18 -1.02
N GLY A 45 6.47 -6.91 -1.77
CA GLY A 45 6.21 -7.14 -3.18
C GLY A 45 4.88 -7.83 -3.42
N GLN A 46 4.55 -8.81 -2.57
CA GLN A 46 3.28 -9.52 -2.67
C GLN A 46 2.10 -8.59 -2.38
N VAL A 47 2.25 -7.67 -1.43
CA VAL A 47 1.22 -6.68 -1.14
C VAL A 47 1.04 -5.74 -2.33
N GLU A 48 2.13 -5.27 -2.92
CA GLU A 48 2.04 -4.36 -4.06
C GLU A 48 1.38 -5.01 -5.26
N ARG A 49 1.55 -6.33 -5.43
CA ARG A 49 0.92 -7.07 -6.52
C ARG A 49 -0.44 -7.65 -6.16
N ALA A 50 -0.93 -7.35 -4.95
CA ALA A 50 -2.21 -7.82 -4.45
C ALA A 50 -2.27 -9.34 -4.33
N GLU A 51 -1.12 -9.98 -4.07
CA GLU A 51 -1.03 -11.42 -3.87
C GLU A 51 -1.24 -11.81 -2.42
N LYS A 52 -1.19 -10.83 -1.51
CA LYS A 52 -1.41 -11.03 -0.08
C LYS A 52 -2.34 -9.96 0.44
N ASN A 53 -3.20 -10.36 1.35
CA ASN A 53 -4.04 -9.40 2.08
C ASN A 53 -3.21 -8.87 3.25
N ILE A 54 -3.00 -7.57 3.28
CA ILE A 54 -2.22 -6.98 4.35
C ILE A 54 -3.04 -6.97 5.64
N THR A 55 -2.37 -7.19 6.77
CA THR A 55 -3.04 -7.15 8.07
C THR A 55 -3.11 -5.71 8.57
N LEU A 56 -4.06 -5.45 9.48
CA LEU A 56 -4.14 -4.14 10.12
C LEU A 56 -2.84 -3.82 10.86
N LYS A 57 -2.22 -4.83 11.45
CA LYS A 57 -0.95 -4.62 12.16
C LYS A 57 0.13 -4.13 11.21
N ASN A 58 0.20 -4.67 10.02
CA ASN A 58 1.21 -4.27 9.06
C ASN A 58 0.88 -2.91 8.44
N ILE A 59 -0.41 -2.59 8.30
CA ILE A 59 -0.83 -1.24 7.90
C ILE A 59 -0.34 -0.23 8.94
N GLU A 60 -0.52 -0.56 10.21
CA GLU A 60 -0.04 0.29 11.30
C GLU A 60 1.47 0.49 11.23
N LYS A 61 2.22 -0.59 10.99
CA LYS A 61 3.68 -0.48 10.84
C LYS A 61 4.07 0.50 9.75
N ILE A 62 3.42 0.40 8.61
CA ILE A 62 3.73 1.27 7.48
C ILE A 62 3.42 2.73 7.84
N ALA A 63 2.22 2.97 8.36
CA ALA A 63 1.81 4.33 8.70
C ALA A 63 2.74 4.95 9.74
N ASN A 64 3.12 4.17 10.76
CA ASN A 64 4.02 4.66 11.80
C ASN A 64 5.40 4.98 11.25
N ALA A 65 5.93 4.10 10.40
CA ALA A 65 7.26 4.31 9.83
C ALA A 65 7.29 5.54 8.92
N LEU A 66 6.20 5.79 8.21
CA LEU A 66 6.09 6.95 7.33
C LEU A 66 5.66 8.20 8.08
N ASN A 67 5.25 8.06 9.34
CA ASN A 67 4.76 9.16 10.17
C ASN A 67 3.56 9.85 9.51
N ILE A 68 2.61 9.06 9.03
CA ILE A 68 1.40 9.57 8.40
C ILE A 68 0.17 8.94 9.04
N ASP A 69 -0.97 9.58 8.84
CA ASP A 69 -2.24 9.02 9.26
C ASP A 69 -2.52 7.77 8.41
N PRO A 70 -2.95 6.65 9.01
CA PRO A 70 -3.25 5.45 8.22
C PRO A 70 -4.22 5.69 7.07
N LYS A 71 -5.12 6.66 7.19
CA LYS A 71 -6.06 6.94 6.11
C LYS A 71 -5.37 7.36 4.83
N GLU A 72 -4.15 7.92 4.92
CA GLU A 72 -3.41 8.30 3.72
C GLU A 72 -3.01 7.09 2.89
N LEU A 73 -2.92 5.92 3.50
CA LEU A 73 -2.63 4.70 2.78
C LEU A 73 -3.82 4.23 1.95
N PHE A 74 -5.00 4.79 2.20
CA PHE A 74 -6.23 4.47 1.48
C PHE A 74 -6.70 5.62 0.60
N ASN A 75 -5.86 6.61 0.41
CA ASN A 75 -6.17 7.72 -0.49
C ASN A 75 -5.82 7.29 -1.91
N PHE A 76 -6.85 6.97 -2.68
CA PHE A 76 -6.68 6.45 -4.04
C PHE A 76 -6.97 7.51 -5.10
N ASP A 77 -7.02 8.78 -4.69
CA ASP A 77 -7.48 9.84 -5.59
C ASP A 77 -6.59 10.02 -6.81
N ASN A 78 -5.30 9.81 -6.67
CA ASN A 78 -4.34 10.06 -7.73
C ASN A 78 -3.73 8.79 -8.31
N LEU A 79 -4.37 7.66 -8.12
CA LEU A 79 -3.91 6.41 -8.73
C LEU A 79 -4.28 6.38 -10.20
N LYS A 80 -3.38 5.84 -11.01
CA LYS A 80 -3.58 5.72 -12.45
C LYS A 80 -3.99 4.33 -12.85
#